data_f8de8d03e2d88fc11664e2515f4d2301
#
_entry.id   f8de8d03e2d88fc11664e2515f4d2301
#
_cell.length_a   1.000
_cell.length_b   1.000
_cell.length_c   1.000
_cell.angle_alpha   90.00
_cell.angle_beta   90.00
_cell.angle_gamma   90.00
#
_symmetry.space_group_name_H-M   'P 1'
#
loop_
_entity.id
_entity.type
_entity.pdbx_description
1 polymer ?
#
loop_
_entity_poly.entity_id
_entity_poly.type
_entity_poly.pdbx_seq_one_letter_code
_entity_poly.pdbx_strand_id
1 'polypeptide(L)'
;MKRTNRLTEGNILHTLIRFAVPVFFTLFLQALYGGVDLLVVGQFAATADVSGVATGSMLMSTVTMVITGLSMGITILVGERIGRGEPDEAGRAIGGGICLFAVFGVLLTVVLLAGAEPLARLLHAPEEAFAETVEYIRICGGGSLFIVAYNVLGAVFRGIGDARTPLFTVMLACVINIGGALLLVEGFHLGAAGAALATVAAQAVSVVVSLAVIRRRKDRLPFHFSRRSVRFDGRIIALELRLGLPVALQELLVGTSFLVIQTIVNTFGVTASAGVGVAEKVCVFLMLVPSAYMHSMSAFVAQNMGAGQPRRAKRALGYGILTAFAAGLVMAWLAFFHGDTLSLLFAKDAAVAAASHSYLKAYAIDCMLTPFLFCFMGYYNGCEKTLFVMIQGVIGAFGVRIPIAYLVSRIPGATLFQIGLGTPASSTVQIVLCLAMFLYLERRQRREALCGAVTGP
;
A
#
# COMPACT_ATOMS: atom_id res chain seq x y z
N MET A 1 15.63 -5.62 -31.78
CA MET A 1 15.18 -6.51 -30.69
C MET A 1 13.90 -5.93 -30.09
N LYS A 2 12.76 -6.67 -30.17
CA LYS A 2 11.47 -6.19 -29.67
C LYS A 2 11.57 -5.82 -28.18
N ARG A 3 11.14 -4.62 -27.83
CA ARG A 3 10.97 -4.13 -26.46
C ARG A 3 9.86 -4.97 -25.78
N THR A 4 10.25 -6.10 -25.23
CA THR A 4 9.34 -7.07 -24.60
C THR A 4 9.10 -6.69 -23.14
N ASN A 5 8.13 -5.85 -22.88
CA ASN A 5 7.35 -5.83 -21.64
C ASN A 5 6.30 -4.72 -21.66
N ARG A 6 5.60 -4.55 -22.76
CA ARG A 6 4.47 -3.62 -22.78
C ARG A 6 3.25 -4.36 -22.22
N LEU A 7 2.67 -3.82 -21.16
CA LEU A 7 1.38 -4.31 -20.61
C LEU A 7 0.24 -4.16 -21.63
N THR A 8 0.51 -3.48 -22.75
CA THR A 8 -0.42 -3.22 -23.85
C THR A 8 -0.47 -4.33 -24.90
N GLU A 9 0.39 -5.37 -24.82
CA GLU A 9 0.50 -6.44 -25.83
C GLU A 9 0.25 -7.82 -25.22
N GLY A 10 -0.04 -8.81 -26.06
CA GLY A 10 -0.20 -10.22 -25.68
C GLY A 10 -1.52 -10.56 -24.98
N ASN A 11 -1.58 -11.77 -24.41
CA ASN A 11 -2.74 -12.26 -23.69
C ASN A 11 -2.93 -11.49 -22.37
N ILE A 12 -4.11 -10.93 -22.14
CA ILE A 12 -4.40 -10.05 -21.01
C ILE A 12 -4.21 -10.77 -19.68
N LEU A 13 -4.80 -11.95 -19.53
CA LEU A 13 -4.74 -12.73 -18.30
C LEU A 13 -3.30 -13.10 -17.93
N HIS A 14 -2.56 -13.64 -18.91
CA HIS A 14 -1.16 -14.02 -18.69
C HIS A 14 -0.30 -12.82 -18.32
N THR A 15 -0.48 -11.69 -19.01
CA THR A 15 0.28 -10.45 -18.75
C THR A 15 -0.03 -9.90 -17.37
N LEU A 16 -1.31 -9.89 -16.98
CA LEU A 16 -1.75 -9.39 -15.68
C LEU A 16 -1.21 -10.25 -14.53
N ILE A 17 -1.34 -11.59 -14.61
CA ILE A 17 -0.83 -12.49 -13.56
C ILE A 17 0.69 -12.42 -13.48
N ARG A 18 1.38 -12.42 -14.63
CA ARG A 18 2.86 -12.29 -14.67
C ARG A 18 3.36 -10.99 -14.05
N PHE A 19 2.54 -9.95 -14.05
CA PHE A 19 2.86 -8.68 -13.42
C PHE A 19 2.42 -8.65 -11.93
N ALA A 20 1.23 -9.18 -11.60
CA ALA A 20 0.69 -9.16 -10.25
C ALA A 20 1.45 -10.07 -9.27
N VAL A 21 1.93 -11.24 -9.71
CA VAL A 21 2.66 -12.18 -8.85
C VAL A 21 3.95 -11.58 -8.27
N PRO A 22 4.86 -10.94 -9.04
CA PRO A 22 6.00 -10.26 -8.45
C PRO A 22 5.61 -9.09 -7.52
N VAL A 23 4.53 -8.35 -7.83
CA VAL A 23 4.03 -7.30 -6.94
C VAL A 23 3.55 -7.89 -5.61
N PHE A 24 2.81 -8.99 -5.64
CA PHE A 24 2.39 -9.72 -4.44
C PHE A 24 3.60 -10.12 -3.57
N PHE A 25 4.59 -10.76 -4.16
CA PHE A 25 5.80 -11.16 -3.41
C PHE A 25 6.58 -9.96 -2.88
N THR A 26 6.58 -8.83 -3.58
CA THR A 26 7.17 -7.58 -3.09
C THR A 26 6.48 -7.11 -1.83
N LEU A 27 5.13 -7.05 -1.83
CA LEU A 27 4.34 -6.65 -0.66
C LEU A 27 4.47 -7.66 0.49
N PHE A 28 4.50 -8.95 0.18
CA PHE A 28 4.67 -10.02 1.16
C PHE A 28 6.02 -9.91 1.88
N LEU A 29 7.12 -9.71 1.14
CA LEU A 29 8.44 -9.51 1.73
C LEU A 29 8.51 -8.23 2.57
N GLN A 30 7.85 -7.16 2.13
CA GLN A 30 7.76 -5.91 2.91
C GLN A 30 7.02 -6.12 4.23
N ALA A 31 5.92 -6.88 4.22
CA ALA A 31 5.18 -7.22 5.45
C ALA A 31 6.03 -8.10 6.39
N LEU A 32 6.78 -9.04 5.82
CA LEU A 32 7.65 -9.93 6.60
C LEU A 32 8.77 -9.17 7.30
N TYR A 33 9.55 -8.36 6.58
CA TYR A 33 10.70 -7.72 7.21
C TYR A 33 10.29 -6.73 8.30
N GLY A 34 9.14 -6.04 8.15
CA GLY A 34 8.60 -5.19 9.21
C GLY A 34 8.22 -5.97 10.48
N GLY A 35 7.81 -7.25 10.34
CA GLY A 35 7.58 -8.14 11.48
C GLY A 35 8.88 -8.69 12.09
N VAL A 36 9.89 -8.93 11.27
CA VAL A 36 11.17 -9.48 11.74
C VAL A 36 11.93 -8.49 12.64
N ASP A 37 11.87 -7.20 12.36
CA ASP A 37 12.47 -6.18 13.22
C ASP A 37 11.98 -6.31 14.68
N LEU A 38 10.67 -6.44 14.87
CA LEU A 38 10.08 -6.64 16.21
C LEU A 38 10.45 -7.99 16.82
N LEU A 39 10.58 -9.04 16.02
CA LEU A 39 10.97 -10.37 16.51
C LEU A 39 12.43 -10.36 16.99
N VAL A 40 13.35 -9.76 16.23
CA VAL A 40 14.76 -9.68 16.60
C VAL A 40 14.93 -8.85 17.88
N VAL A 41 14.35 -7.66 17.92
CA VAL A 41 14.41 -6.80 19.12
C VAL A 41 13.75 -7.49 20.33
N GLY A 42 12.62 -8.18 20.11
CA GLY A 42 11.92 -8.92 21.16
C GLY A 42 12.70 -10.11 21.76
N GLN A 43 13.65 -10.67 21.02
CA GLN A 43 14.47 -11.79 21.51
C GLN A 43 15.80 -11.34 22.15
N PHE A 44 16.38 -10.24 21.66
CA PHE A 44 17.77 -9.88 21.98
C PHE A 44 17.94 -8.52 22.67
N ALA A 45 16.85 -7.72 22.81
CA ALA A 45 16.92 -6.41 23.43
C ALA A 45 15.99 -6.28 24.65
N ALA A 46 16.08 -5.16 25.37
CA ALA A 46 15.24 -4.88 26.53
C ALA A 46 13.78 -4.61 26.14
N THR A 47 12.86 -4.77 27.11
CA THR A 47 11.42 -4.51 26.89
C THR A 47 11.16 -3.06 26.46
N ALA A 48 11.95 -2.11 26.93
CA ALA A 48 11.89 -0.71 26.50
C ALA A 48 12.17 -0.55 25.01
N ASP A 49 13.21 -1.23 24.49
CA ASP A 49 13.53 -1.24 23.06
C ASP A 49 12.38 -1.81 22.20
N VAL A 50 11.79 -2.93 22.66
CA VAL A 50 10.63 -3.54 21.95
C VAL A 50 9.48 -2.56 21.85
N SER A 51 9.16 -1.87 22.94
CA SER A 51 8.10 -0.85 22.98
C SER A 51 8.46 0.36 22.11
N GLY A 52 9.73 0.79 22.14
CA GLY A 52 10.25 1.87 21.31
C GLY A 52 10.15 1.59 19.82
N VAL A 53 10.57 0.38 19.39
CA VAL A 53 10.45 -0.07 17.99
C VAL A 53 8.99 -0.22 17.60
N ALA A 54 8.13 -0.77 18.45
CA ALA A 54 6.71 -0.94 18.15
C ALA A 54 6.03 0.42 17.89
N THR A 55 6.25 1.39 18.77
CA THR A 55 5.68 2.74 18.65
C THR A 55 6.28 3.52 17.47
N GLY A 56 7.61 3.50 17.34
CA GLY A 56 8.31 4.18 16.25
C GLY A 56 7.97 3.61 14.88
N SER A 57 7.89 2.29 14.75
CA SER A 57 7.52 1.63 13.48
C SER A 57 6.07 1.88 13.07
N MET A 58 5.15 2.07 14.03
CA MET A 58 3.77 2.47 13.75
C MET A 58 3.72 3.85 13.06
N LEU A 59 4.49 4.82 13.56
CA LEU A 59 4.64 6.12 12.91
C LEU A 59 5.22 5.98 11.51
N MET A 60 6.31 5.24 11.37
CA MET A 60 6.99 5.06 10.09
C MET A 60 6.14 4.30 9.07
N SER A 61 5.29 3.38 9.50
CA SER A 61 4.30 2.71 8.65
C SER A 61 3.27 3.69 8.11
N THR A 62 2.75 4.60 8.96
CA THR A 62 1.83 5.66 8.54
C THR A 62 2.48 6.61 7.52
N VAL A 63 3.72 7.03 7.78
CA VAL A 63 4.51 7.84 6.84
C VAL A 63 4.71 7.11 5.51
N THR A 64 5.07 5.84 5.55
CA THR A 64 5.28 5.02 4.34
C THR A 64 3.98 4.85 3.55
N MET A 65 2.84 4.70 4.22
CA MET A 65 1.51 4.63 3.60
C MET A 65 1.21 5.92 2.80
N VAL A 66 1.48 7.09 3.37
CA VAL A 66 1.32 8.38 2.68
C VAL A 66 2.27 8.49 1.47
N ILE A 67 3.54 8.11 1.63
CA ILE A 67 4.52 8.11 0.54
C ILE A 67 4.06 7.18 -0.60
N THR A 68 3.58 5.99 -0.28
CA THR A 68 3.11 5.01 -1.26
C THR A 68 1.89 5.52 -2.01
N GLY A 69 0.92 6.12 -1.30
CA GLY A 69 -0.25 6.75 -1.90
C GLY A 69 0.12 7.91 -2.84
N LEU A 70 0.98 8.83 -2.38
CA LEU A 70 1.47 9.93 -3.23
C LEU A 70 2.23 9.41 -4.46
N SER A 71 3.08 8.40 -4.31
CA SER A 71 3.87 7.84 -5.39
C SER A 71 3.03 7.06 -6.42
N MET A 72 1.76 6.73 -6.11
CA MET A 72 0.82 6.18 -7.09
C MET A 72 0.60 7.16 -8.25
N GLY A 73 0.65 8.47 -8.01
CA GLY A 73 0.59 9.49 -9.05
C GLY A 73 1.69 9.31 -10.12
N ILE A 74 2.92 9.01 -9.69
CA ILE A 74 4.02 8.67 -10.61
C ILE A 74 3.72 7.39 -11.40
N THR A 75 3.24 6.34 -10.72
CA THR A 75 2.91 5.06 -11.38
C THR A 75 1.89 5.27 -12.51
N ILE A 76 0.85 6.06 -12.26
CA ILE A 76 -0.22 6.33 -13.22
C ILE A 76 0.31 7.19 -14.37
N LEU A 77 0.94 8.33 -14.08
CA LEU A 77 1.41 9.27 -15.09
C LEU A 77 2.49 8.65 -15.98
N VAL A 78 3.49 8.00 -15.40
CA VAL A 78 4.54 7.31 -16.16
C VAL A 78 3.93 6.18 -17.01
N GLY A 79 3.00 5.39 -16.45
CA GLY A 79 2.32 4.33 -17.18
C GLY A 79 1.56 4.87 -18.39
N GLU A 80 0.82 5.94 -18.23
CA GLU A 80 0.05 6.59 -19.29
C GLU A 80 0.96 7.12 -20.42
N ARG A 81 2.06 7.84 -20.08
CA ARG A 81 3.01 8.35 -21.06
C ARG A 81 3.71 7.24 -21.85
N ILE A 82 4.08 6.16 -21.19
CA ILE A 82 4.63 4.97 -21.84
C ILE A 82 3.59 4.32 -22.77
N GLY A 83 2.34 4.23 -22.32
CA GLY A 83 1.24 3.75 -23.15
C GLY A 83 1.05 4.56 -24.42
N ARG A 84 1.13 5.89 -24.36
CA ARG A 84 1.09 6.81 -25.49
C ARG A 84 2.28 6.66 -26.44
N GLY A 85 3.36 6.02 -26.02
CA GLY A 85 4.59 5.95 -26.79
C GLY A 85 5.42 7.23 -26.73
N GLU A 86 5.30 7.99 -25.63
CA GLU A 86 5.97 9.28 -25.38
C GLU A 86 7.14 9.10 -24.37
N PRO A 87 8.30 8.54 -24.76
CA PRO A 87 9.38 8.22 -23.84
C PRO A 87 10.03 9.45 -23.18
N ASP A 88 10.03 10.59 -23.87
CA ASP A 88 10.58 11.85 -23.33
C ASP A 88 9.66 12.42 -22.25
N GLU A 89 8.34 12.38 -22.46
CA GLU A 89 7.36 12.83 -21.47
C GLU A 89 7.34 11.90 -20.25
N ALA A 90 7.50 10.58 -20.45
CA ALA A 90 7.69 9.64 -19.34
C ALA A 90 8.96 9.96 -18.53
N GLY A 91 10.05 10.32 -19.21
CA GLY A 91 11.29 10.79 -18.56
C GLY A 91 11.11 12.09 -17.78
N ARG A 92 10.31 13.03 -18.30
CA ARG A 92 9.95 14.27 -17.59
C ARG A 92 9.08 14.01 -16.37
N ALA A 93 8.09 13.10 -16.47
CA ALA A 93 7.27 12.69 -15.33
C ALA A 93 8.15 12.09 -14.23
N ILE A 94 9.07 11.18 -14.56
CA ILE A 94 10.02 10.63 -13.58
C ILE A 94 10.86 11.75 -12.95
N GLY A 95 11.33 12.71 -13.75
CA GLY A 95 12.14 13.84 -13.28
C GLY A 95 11.36 14.79 -12.35
N GLY A 96 10.10 15.10 -12.68
CA GLY A 96 9.19 15.87 -11.83
C GLY A 96 8.95 15.17 -10.50
N GLY A 97 8.67 13.87 -10.53
CA GLY A 97 8.53 13.04 -9.33
C GLY A 97 9.79 13.05 -8.46
N ILE A 98 10.98 12.95 -9.03
CA ILE A 98 12.24 13.06 -8.28
C ILE A 98 12.32 14.42 -7.57
N CYS A 99 12.00 15.52 -8.25
CA CYS A 99 12.02 16.86 -7.65
C CYS A 99 10.97 16.98 -6.52
N LEU A 100 9.73 16.56 -6.77
CA LEU A 100 8.66 16.58 -5.79
C LEU A 100 9.03 15.81 -4.52
N PHE A 101 9.46 14.58 -4.69
CA PHE A 101 9.76 13.70 -3.57
C PHE A 101 11.11 14.00 -2.89
N ALA A 102 12.05 14.65 -3.58
CA ALA A 102 13.24 15.19 -2.92
C ALA A 102 12.87 16.31 -1.93
N VAL A 103 12.00 17.24 -2.34
CA VAL A 103 11.50 18.29 -1.43
C VAL A 103 10.69 17.67 -0.30
N PHE A 104 9.77 16.75 -0.61
CA PHE A 104 8.98 16.04 0.40
C PHE A 104 9.87 15.28 1.39
N GLY A 105 10.90 14.57 0.90
CA GLY A 105 11.85 13.83 1.74
C GLY A 105 12.66 14.73 2.66
N VAL A 106 13.13 15.89 2.16
CA VAL A 106 13.83 16.88 3.01
C VAL A 106 12.89 17.45 4.08
N LEU A 107 11.65 17.83 3.71
CA LEU A 107 10.66 18.29 4.67
C LEU A 107 10.35 17.23 5.72
N LEU A 108 10.17 15.99 5.29
CA LEU A 108 9.93 14.85 6.18
C LEU A 108 11.11 14.61 7.12
N THR A 109 12.35 14.69 6.62
CA THR A 109 13.55 14.60 7.45
C THR A 109 13.55 15.67 8.54
N VAL A 110 13.29 16.93 8.18
CA VAL A 110 13.23 18.04 9.15
C VAL A 110 12.13 17.81 10.18
N VAL A 111 10.93 17.43 9.73
CA VAL A 111 9.77 17.18 10.61
C VAL A 111 10.05 16.03 11.59
N LEU A 112 10.62 14.92 11.13
CA LEU A 112 10.89 13.77 11.98
C LEU A 112 12.07 14.01 12.93
N LEU A 113 13.13 14.72 12.50
CA LEU A 113 14.26 15.03 13.37
C LEU A 113 13.90 16.06 14.44
N ALA A 114 13.27 17.17 14.04
CA ALA A 114 12.88 18.23 14.97
C ALA A 114 11.65 17.87 15.81
N GLY A 115 10.75 17.06 15.24
CA GLY A 115 9.48 16.66 15.85
C GLY A 115 9.51 15.31 16.58
N ALA A 116 10.65 14.63 16.70
CA ALA A 116 10.72 13.27 17.26
C ALA A 116 10.10 13.19 18.66
N GLU A 117 10.46 14.11 19.57
CA GLU A 117 9.92 14.13 20.94
C GLU A 117 8.42 14.47 21.00
N PRO A 118 7.92 15.56 20.35
CA PRO A 118 6.48 15.81 20.33
C PRO A 118 5.69 14.69 19.64
N LEU A 119 6.23 14.02 18.61
CA LEU A 119 5.59 12.87 17.98
C LEU A 119 5.53 11.65 18.92
N ALA A 120 6.61 11.35 19.64
CA ALA A 120 6.61 10.28 20.64
C ALA A 120 5.60 10.56 21.76
N ARG A 121 5.48 11.80 22.22
CA ARG A 121 4.44 12.22 23.19
C ARG A 121 3.03 12.10 22.61
N LEU A 122 2.82 12.52 21.37
CA LEU A 122 1.52 12.39 20.69
C LEU A 122 1.09 10.93 20.55
N LEU A 123 2.05 10.03 20.34
CA LEU A 123 1.82 8.58 20.28
C LEU A 123 1.66 7.93 21.65
N HIS A 124 1.72 8.71 22.75
CA HIS A 124 1.68 8.22 24.12
C HIS A 124 2.70 7.11 24.40
N ALA A 125 3.95 7.31 23.88
CA ALA A 125 5.03 6.39 24.17
C ALA A 125 5.23 6.27 25.70
N PRO A 126 5.32 5.03 26.25
CA PRO A 126 5.57 4.83 27.67
C PRO A 126 6.84 5.57 28.14
N GLU A 127 6.85 6.11 29.34
CA GLU A 127 8.02 6.86 29.86
C GLU A 127 9.31 6.03 29.82
N GLU A 128 9.20 4.72 30.11
CA GLU A 128 10.30 3.77 30.12
C GLU A 128 10.87 3.48 28.71
N ALA A 129 10.11 3.72 27.65
CA ALA A 129 10.48 3.48 26.24
C ALA A 129 10.52 4.79 25.44
N PHE A 130 10.43 5.94 26.10
CA PHE A 130 10.35 7.23 25.42
C PHE A 130 11.64 7.57 24.68
N ALA A 131 12.79 7.34 25.31
CA ALA A 131 14.10 7.60 24.72
C ALA A 131 14.34 6.74 23.48
N GLU A 132 14.04 5.45 23.56
CA GLU A 132 14.16 4.46 22.48
C GLU A 132 13.21 4.79 21.31
N THR A 133 11.99 5.23 21.62
CA THR A 133 11.03 5.69 20.59
C THR A 133 11.55 6.92 19.85
N VAL A 134 12.06 7.92 20.59
CA VAL A 134 12.62 9.14 20.00
C VAL A 134 13.85 8.82 19.15
N GLU A 135 14.73 7.97 19.64
CA GLU A 135 15.93 7.55 18.91
C GLU A 135 15.57 6.82 17.61
N TYR A 136 14.63 5.88 17.67
CA TYR A 136 14.11 5.17 16.48
C TYR A 136 13.55 6.16 15.44
N ILE A 137 12.71 7.12 15.88
CA ILE A 137 12.13 8.14 15.00
C ILE A 137 13.22 9.02 14.38
N ARG A 138 14.23 9.43 15.16
CA ARG A 138 15.35 10.27 14.67
C ARG A 138 16.20 9.53 13.63
N ILE A 139 16.53 8.27 13.87
CA ILE A 139 17.33 7.47 12.93
C ILE A 139 16.56 7.28 11.62
N CYS A 140 15.29 6.85 11.68
CA CYS A 140 14.44 6.72 10.50
C CYS A 140 14.20 8.07 9.82
N GLY A 141 14.05 9.15 10.60
CA GLY A 141 13.95 10.52 10.12
C GLY A 141 15.18 10.96 9.32
N GLY A 142 16.39 10.70 9.86
CA GLY A 142 17.65 10.93 9.14
C GLY A 142 17.76 10.13 7.84
N GLY A 143 17.17 8.93 7.80
CA GLY A 143 17.09 8.06 6.64
C GLY A 143 15.91 8.32 5.70
N SER A 144 15.05 9.31 5.97
CA SER A 144 13.79 9.53 5.22
C SER A 144 13.98 9.69 3.73
N LEU A 145 15.06 10.31 3.26
CA LEU A 145 15.37 10.43 1.85
C LEU A 145 15.52 9.07 1.17
N PHE A 146 16.11 8.08 1.84
CA PHE A 146 16.22 6.72 1.31
C PHE A 146 14.88 6.00 1.31
N ILE A 147 14.07 6.21 2.38
CA ILE A 147 12.72 5.65 2.50
C ILE A 147 11.83 6.17 1.37
N VAL A 148 11.86 7.47 1.12
CA VAL A 148 11.13 8.13 0.04
C VAL A 148 11.62 7.63 -1.32
N ALA A 149 12.94 7.65 -1.57
CA ALA A 149 13.53 7.23 -2.83
C ALA A 149 13.23 5.76 -3.16
N TYR A 150 13.25 4.87 -2.16
CA TYR A 150 12.88 3.47 -2.30
C TYR A 150 11.44 3.31 -2.81
N ASN A 151 10.48 4.01 -2.23
CA ASN A 151 9.07 3.94 -2.62
C ASN A 151 8.84 4.55 -4.01
N VAL A 152 9.47 5.69 -4.31
CA VAL A 152 9.40 6.37 -5.62
C VAL A 152 9.96 5.49 -6.74
N LEU A 153 11.12 4.87 -6.52
CA LEU A 153 11.70 3.94 -7.50
C LEU A 153 10.80 2.74 -7.73
N GLY A 154 10.19 2.19 -6.67
CA GLY A 154 9.17 1.16 -6.79
C GLY A 154 7.97 1.60 -7.64
N ALA A 155 7.50 2.84 -7.47
CA ALA A 155 6.40 3.41 -8.25
C ALA A 155 6.79 3.60 -9.73
N VAL A 156 8.00 4.10 -10.00
CA VAL A 156 8.54 4.22 -11.37
C VAL A 156 8.60 2.86 -12.05
N PHE A 157 9.17 1.85 -11.38
CA PHE A 157 9.25 0.50 -11.96
C PHE A 157 7.87 -0.09 -12.25
N ARG A 158 6.89 0.08 -11.34
CA ARG A 158 5.50 -0.32 -11.60
C ARG A 158 4.92 0.42 -12.81
N GLY A 159 5.10 1.73 -12.90
CA GLY A 159 4.63 2.54 -14.01
C GLY A 159 5.19 2.10 -15.37
N ILE A 160 6.47 1.73 -15.43
CA ILE A 160 7.08 1.21 -16.67
C ILE A 160 6.71 -0.25 -16.97
N GLY A 161 5.98 -0.94 -16.09
CA GLY A 161 5.57 -2.33 -16.27
C GLY A 161 6.65 -3.34 -15.86
N ASP A 162 7.64 -2.95 -15.06
CA ASP A 162 8.65 -3.85 -14.50
C ASP A 162 8.37 -4.11 -13.02
N ALA A 163 7.75 -5.26 -12.70
CA ALA A 163 7.52 -5.69 -11.32
C ALA A 163 8.65 -6.60 -10.79
N ARG A 164 9.56 -7.07 -11.65
CA ARG A 164 10.64 -7.98 -11.22
C ARG A 164 11.80 -7.27 -10.57
N THR A 165 12.13 -6.08 -11.05
CA THR A 165 13.22 -5.28 -10.46
C THR A 165 12.88 -4.87 -9.02
N PRO A 166 11.67 -4.32 -8.71
CA PRO A 166 11.28 -4.08 -7.32
C PRO A 166 11.31 -5.35 -6.45
N LEU A 167 10.81 -6.48 -6.94
CA LEU A 167 10.87 -7.75 -6.19
C LEU A 167 12.31 -8.12 -5.81
N PHE A 168 13.25 -8.03 -6.76
CA PHE A 168 14.66 -8.34 -6.50
C PHE A 168 15.28 -7.38 -5.47
N THR A 169 15.02 -6.06 -5.61
CA THR A 169 15.58 -5.07 -4.69
C THR A 169 14.97 -5.13 -3.29
N VAL A 170 13.67 -5.50 -3.17
CA VAL A 170 13.03 -5.75 -1.88
C VAL A 170 13.56 -7.03 -1.23
N MET A 171 13.77 -8.09 -2.00
CA MET A 171 14.37 -9.32 -1.48
C MET A 171 15.78 -9.07 -0.93
N LEU A 172 16.58 -8.29 -1.65
CA LEU A 172 17.91 -7.87 -1.17
C LEU A 172 17.79 -7.01 0.09
N ALA A 173 16.87 -6.04 0.12
CA ALA A 173 16.61 -5.22 1.30
C ALA A 173 16.19 -6.07 2.50
N CYS A 174 15.35 -7.08 2.31
CA CYS A 174 14.92 -8.00 3.36
C CYS A 174 16.11 -8.77 3.97
N VAL A 175 16.99 -9.31 3.13
CA VAL A 175 18.20 -10.03 3.59
C VAL A 175 19.13 -9.09 4.38
N ILE A 176 19.36 -7.87 3.88
CA ILE A 176 20.22 -6.88 4.54
C ILE A 176 19.59 -6.39 5.85
N ASN A 177 18.27 -6.17 5.87
CA ASN A 177 17.57 -5.76 7.08
C ASN A 177 17.67 -6.85 8.17
N ILE A 178 17.35 -8.10 7.84
CA ILE A 178 17.42 -9.21 8.79
C ILE A 178 18.85 -9.40 9.30
N GLY A 179 19.83 -9.49 8.40
CA GLY A 179 21.23 -9.62 8.77
C GLY A 179 21.77 -8.42 9.55
N GLY A 180 21.38 -7.21 9.14
CA GLY A 180 21.74 -5.97 9.83
C GLY A 180 21.10 -5.87 11.21
N ALA A 181 19.80 -6.21 11.36
CA ALA A 181 19.13 -6.23 12.65
C ALA A 181 19.79 -7.23 13.61
N LEU A 182 20.06 -8.46 13.20
CA LEU A 182 20.78 -9.43 14.01
C LEU A 182 22.17 -8.90 14.42
N LEU A 183 22.94 -8.38 13.48
CA LEU A 183 24.29 -7.86 13.77
C LEU A 183 24.26 -6.66 14.73
N LEU A 184 23.35 -5.69 14.51
CA LEU A 184 23.32 -4.45 15.27
C LEU A 184 22.61 -4.61 16.62
N VAL A 185 21.56 -5.43 16.69
CA VAL A 185 20.79 -5.64 17.93
C VAL A 185 21.47 -6.68 18.83
N GLU A 186 21.80 -7.87 18.29
CA GLU A 186 22.42 -8.94 19.06
C GLU A 186 23.96 -8.73 19.21
N GLY A 187 24.65 -8.41 18.10
CA GLY A 187 26.12 -8.31 18.09
C GLY A 187 26.64 -7.03 18.74
N PHE A 188 26.03 -5.88 18.45
CA PHE A 188 26.45 -4.59 18.97
C PHE A 188 25.58 -4.05 20.11
N HIS A 189 24.52 -4.76 20.50
CA HIS A 189 23.58 -4.40 21.57
C HIS A 189 22.97 -2.99 21.42
N LEU A 190 22.69 -2.57 20.17
CA LEU A 190 22.12 -1.25 19.88
C LEU A 190 20.60 -1.17 20.03
N GLY A 191 19.92 -2.23 20.47
CA GLY A 191 18.46 -2.21 20.73
C GLY A 191 17.62 -1.61 19.61
N ALA A 192 16.77 -0.66 19.94
CA ALA A 192 15.88 0.02 19.00
C ALA A 192 16.64 0.79 17.91
N ALA A 193 17.77 1.41 18.24
CA ALA A 193 18.62 2.10 17.27
C ALA A 193 19.19 1.14 16.24
N GLY A 194 19.58 -0.08 16.64
CA GLY A 194 20.09 -1.12 15.76
C GLY A 194 19.05 -1.53 14.70
N ALA A 195 17.79 -1.73 15.11
CA ALA A 195 16.68 -2.05 14.20
C ALA A 195 16.41 -0.91 13.19
N ALA A 196 16.37 0.35 13.67
CA ALA A 196 16.18 1.52 12.83
C ALA A 196 17.30 1.67 11.78
N LEU A 197 18.58 1.52 12.20
CA LEU A 197 19.74 1.58 11.32
C LEU A 197 19.70 0.48 10.27
N ALA A 198 19.36 -0.77 10.65
CA ALA A 198 19.23 -1.88 9.74
C ALA A 198 18.19 -1.61 8.64
N THR A 199 17.02 -1.06 9.04
CA THR A 199 15.94 -0.70 8.12
C THR A 199 16.36 0.40 7.15
N VAL A 200 16.98 1.48 7.62
CA VAL A 200 17.47 2.58 6.78
C VAL A 200 18.57 2.09 5.83
N ALA A 201 19.54 1.31 6.33
CA ALA A 201 20.62 0.76 5.52
C ALA A 201 20.11 -0.17 4.42
N ALA A 202 19.15 -1.05 4.73
CA ALA A 202 18.52 -1.95 3.76
C ALA A 202 17.83 -1.18 2.62
N GLN A 203 17.10 -0.12 2.95
CA GLN A 203 16.46 0.73 1.95
C GLN A 203 17.46 1.55 1.14
N ALA A 204 18.51 2.08 1.77
CA ALA A 204 19.59 2.78 1.08
C ALA A 204 20.28 1.90 0.04
N VAL A 205 20.64 0.67 0.42
CA VAL A 205 21.24 -0.30 -0.52
C VAL A 205 20.26 -0.63 -1.66
N SER A 206 18.99 -0.82 -1.36
CA SER A 206 17.94 -1.06 -2.38
C SER A 206 17.83 0.09 -3.37
N VAL A 207 17.93 1.34 -2.91
CA VAL A 207 17.96 2.54 -3.77
C VAL A 207 19.20 2.52 -4.66
N VAL A 208 20.38 2.28 -4.10
CA VAL A 208 21.66 2.23 -4.87
C VAL A 208 21.58 1.14 -5.94
N VAL A 209 21.10 -0.06 -5.60
CA VAL A 209 20.94 -1.16 -6.56
C VAL A 209 19.91 -0.82 -7.63
N SER A 210 18.77 -0.21 -7.28
CA SER A 210 17.75 0.23 -8.23
C SER A 210 18.31 1.24 -9.23
N LEU A 211 19.07 2.23 -8.76
CA LEU A 211 19.73 3.23 -9.60
C LEU A 211 20.80 2.57 -10.50
N ALA A 212 21.57 1.63 -9.98
CA ALA A 212 22.54 0.86 -10.76
C ALA A 212 21.85 0.06 -11.88
N VAL A 213 20.71 -0.57 -11.60
CA VAL A 213 19.90 -1.29 -12.61
C VAL A 213 19.39 -0.33 -13.69
N ILE A 214 18.85 0.84 -13.29
CA ILE A 214 18.42 1.88 -14.25
C ILE A 214 19.60 2.30 -15.13
N ARG A 215 20.76 2.59 -14.55
CA ARG A 215 21.96 3.00 -15.30
C ARG A 215 22.45 1.92 -16.26
N ARG A 216 22.49 0.65 -15.82
CA ARG A 216 22.94 -0.49 -16.66
C ARG A 216 21.97 -0.83 -17.78
N ARG A 217 20.67 -0.59 -17.58
CA ARG A 217 19.61 -0.89 -18.55
C ARG A 217 19.13 0.35 -19.30
N LYS A 218 19.82 1.48 -19.22
CA LYS A 218 19.44 2.78 -19.78
C LYS A 218 18.90 2.67 -21.21
N ASP A 219 19.57 1.94 -22.10
CA ASP A 219 19.20 1.82 -23.52
C ASP A 219 18.03 0.86 -23.77
N ARG A 220 17.59 0.12 -22.76
CA ARG A 220 16.48 -0.85 -22.84
C ARG A 220 15.21 -0.35 -22.15
N LEU A 221 15.31 0.74 -21.39
CA LEU A 221 14.15 1.30 -20.68
C LEU A 221 13.19 1.98 -21.67
N PRO A 222 11.87 1.94 -21.42
CA PRO A 222 10.87 2.53 -22.31
C PRO A 222 10.74 4.04 -22.16
N PHE A 223 11.68 4.70 -21.49
CA PHE A 223 11.72 6.14 -21.30
C PHE A 223 13.14 6.68 -21.54
N HIS A 224 13.22 7.96 -21.94
CA HIS A 224 14.49 8.67 -22.07
C HIS A 224 14.69 9.54 -20.85
N PHE A 225 15.76 9.28 -20.09
CA PHE A 225 16.09 10.04 -18.90
C PHE A 225 17.45 10.73 -19.07
N SER A 226 17.44 12.04 -18.92
CA SER A 226 18.63 12.87 -18.96
C SER A 226 18.68 13.81 -17.74
N ARG A 227 19.82 14.45 -17.50
CA ARG A 227 19.91 15.47 -16.43
C ARG A 227 18.91 16.63 -16.65
N ARG A 228 18.52 16.90 -17.91
CA ARG A 228 17.51 17.92 -18.24
C ARG A 228 16.09 17.49 -17.89
N SER A 229 15.84 16.19 -17.71
CA SER A 229 14.54 15.67 -17.26
C SER A 229 14.28 16.00 -15.79
N VAL A 230 15.34 16.11 -14.97
CA VAL A 230 15.23 16.51 -13.56
C VAL A 230 15.10 18.05 -13.52
N ARG A 231 13.87 18.50 -13.68
CA ARG A 231 13.53 19.92 -13.66
C ARG A 231 12.25 20.12 -12.86
N PHE A 232 12.20 21.22 -12.12
CA PHE A 232 10.97 21.69 -11.49
C PHE A 232 9.98 22.13 -12.59
N ASP A 233 9.09 21.23 -12.99
CA ASP A 233 7.99 21.51 -13.90
C ASP A 233 6.68 21.53 -13.10
N GLY A 234 6.17 22.74 -12.85
CA GLY A 234 4.97 22.94 -12.04
C GLY A 234 3.73 22.22 -12.59
N ARG A 235 3.65 21.99 -13.92
CA ARG A 235 2.53 21.29 -14.54
C ARG A 235 2.59 19.79 -14.24
N ILE A 236 3.77 19.20 -14.36
CA ILE A 236 3.99 17.77 -14.07
C ILE A 236 3.77 17.52 -12.58
N ILE A 237 4.37 18.33 -11.70
CA ILE A 237 4.23 18.21 -10.25
C ILE A 237 2.75 18.36 -9.82
N ALA A 238 2.04 19.35 -10.39
CA ALA A 238 0.61 19.52 -10.10
C ALA A 238 -0.22 18.32 -10.55
N LEU A 239 0.13 17.69 -11.68
CA LEU A 239 -0.56 16.49 -12.16
C LEU A 239 -0.27 15.27 -11.26
N GLU A 240 0.98 15.07 -10.85
CA GLU A 240 1.37 14.01 -9.91
C GLU A 240 0.66 14.16 -8.57
N LEU A 241 0.61 15.37 -8.02
CA LEU A 241 -0.12 15.67 -6.79
C LEU A 241 -1.63 15.46 -6.96
N ARG A 242 -2.19 15.89 -8.08
CA ARG A 242 -3.62 15.69 -8.39
C ARG A 242 -3.99 14.20 -8.43
N LEU A 243 -3.08 13.36 -8.89
CA LEU A 243 -3.30 11.90 -8.95
C LEU A 243 -2.95 11.21 -7.63
N GLY A 244 -1.84 11.58 -6.99
CA GLY A 244 -1.33 10.90 -5.82
C GLY A 244 -1.95 11.36 -4.50
N LEU A 245 -2.24 12.65 -4.33
CA LEU A 245 -2.77 13.19 -3.07
C LEU A 245 -4.12 12.57 -2.67
N PRO A 246 -5.10 12.38 -3.58
CA PRO A 246 -6.33 11.68 -3.21
C PRO A 246 -6.07 10.25 -2.72
N VAL A 247 -5.13 9.51 -3.33
CA VAL A 247 -4.80 8.15 -2.91
C VAL A 247 -4.16 8.17 -1.53
N ALA A 248 -3.21 9.07 -1.28
CA ALA A 248 -2.57 9.21 0.03
C ALA A 248 -3.57 9.57 1.14
N LEU A 249 -4.47 10.51 0.87
CA LEU A 249 -5.53 10.88 1.80
C LEU A 249 -6.50 9.73 2.07
N GLN A 250 -6.86 8.96 1.04
CA GLN A 250 -7.69 7.78 1.20
C GLN A 250 -7.03 6.76 2.14
N GLU A 251 -5.77 6.41 1.90
CA GLU A 251 -5.03 5.47 2.74
C GLU A 251 -4.98 5.94 4.20
N LEU A 252 -4.66 7.22 4.42
CA LEU A 252 -4.63 7.80 5.76
C LEU A 252 -5.99 7.76 6.45
N LEU A 253 -7.06 8.17 5.77
CA LEU A 253 -8.40 8.22 6.32
C LEU A 253 -8.97 6.82 6.59
N VAL A 254 -8.73 5.86 5.69
CA VAL A 254 -9.11 4.46 5.90
C VAL A 254 -8.35 3.88 7.07
N GLY A 255 -7.04 4.12 7.18
CA GLY A 255 -6.24 3.73 8.35
C GLY A 255 -6.80 4.31 9.66
N THR A 256 -7.15 5.60 9.66
CA THR A 256 -7.78 6.26 10.82
C THR A 256 -9.10 5.58 11.21
N SER A 257 -9.88 5.09 10.25
CA SER A 257 -11.14 4.40 10.56
C SER A 257 -10.93 3.10 11.36
N PHE A 258 -9.84 2.39 11.13
CA PHE A 258 -9.49 1.18 11.92
C PHE A 258 -9.11 1.55 13.36
N LEU A 259 -8.40 2.67 13.56
CA LEU A 259 -8.10 3.17 14.90
C LEU A 259 -9.38 3.54 15.67
N VAL A 260 -10.38 4.11 15.00
CA VAL A 260 -11.70 4.40 15.61
C VAL A 260 -12.39 3.09 16.00
N ILE A 261 -12.37 2.07 15.14
CA ILE A 261 -12.93 0.75 15.47
C ILE A 261 -12.21 0.14 16.67
N GLN A 262 -10.87 0.19 16.71
CA GLN A 262 -10.09 -0.29 17.85
C GLN A 262 -10.51 0.43 19.15
N THR A 263 -10.74 1.75 19.09
CA THR A 263 -11.21 2.53 20.24
C THR A 263 -12.61 2.06 20.71
N ILE A 264 -13.51 1.76 19.77
CA ILE A 264 -14.83 1.20 20.08
C ILE A 264 -14.68 -0.18 20.75
N VAL A 265 -13.84 -1.05 20.17
CA VAL A 265 -13.62 -2.42 20.71
C VAL A 265 -12.95 -2.41 22.08
N ASN A 266 -12.13 -1.41 22.39
CA ASN A 266 -11.51 -1.27 23.72
C ASN A 266 -12.55 -1.18 24.84
N THR A 267 -13.77 -0.73 24.57
CA THR A 267 -14.86 -0.70 25.55
C THR A 267 -15.42 -2.09 25.91
N PHE A 268 -15.08 -3.13 25.13
CA PHE A 268 -15.48 -4.53 25.38
C PHE A 268 -14.51 -5.31 26.27
N GLY A 269 -13.46 -4.63 26.75
CA GLY A 269 -12.48 -5.19 27.66
C GLY A 269 -11.20 -5.68 26.97
N VAL A 270 -10.22 -6.05 27.80
CA VAL A 270 -8.83 -6.32 27.36
C VAL A 270 -8.74 -7.48 26.37
N THR A 271 -9.47 -8.58 26.60
CA THR A 271 -9.45 -9.75 25.72
C THR A 271 -9.99 -9.43 24.33
N ALA A 272 -11.08 -8.66 24.25
CA ALA A 272 -11.66 -8.22 22.98
C ALA A 272 -10.71 -7.28 22.22
N SER A 273 -10.15 -6.28 22.92
CA SER A 273 -9.15 -5.35 22.37
C SER A 273 -7.93 -6.07 21.81
N ALA A 274 -7.33 -6.97 22.61
CA ALA A 274 -6.19 -7.78 22.17
C ALA A 274 -6.56 -8.70 20.99
N GLY A 275 -7.74 -9.29 21.01
CA GLY A 275 -8.24 -10.15 19.93
C GLY A 275 -8.35 -9.41 18.60
N VAL A 276 -8.94 -8.21 18.60
CA VAL A 276 -9.02 -7.40 17.37
C VAL A 276 -7.63 -6.93 16.92
N GLY A 277 -6.74 -6.53 17.82
CA GLY A 277 -5.36 -6.19 17.46
C GLY A 277 -4.59 -7.36 16.82
N VAL A 278 -4.83 -8.60 17.26
CA VAL A 278 -4.28 -9.81 16.62
C VAL A 278 -4.95 -10.04 15.25
N ALA A 279 -6.27 -9.91 15.17
CA ALA A 279 -6.99 -10.05 13.91
C ALA A 279 -6.49 -9.06 12.84
N GLU A 280 -6.22 -7.81 13.21
CA GLU A 280 -5.68 -6.81 12.28
C GLU A 280 -4.32 -7.22 11.71
N LYS A 281 -3.44 -7.83 12.52
CA LYS A 281 -2.16 -8.36 12.02
C LYS A 281 -2.36 -9.49 11.02
N VAL A 282 -3.32 -10.39 11.26
CA VAL A 282 -3.69 -11.44 10.30
C VAL A 282 -4.26 -10.81 9.03
N CYS A 283 -5.13 -9.80 9.14
CA CYS A 283 -5.74 -9.11 8.03
C CYS A 283 -4.71 -8.46 7.08
N VAL A 284 -3.59 -7.94 7.61
CA VAL A 284 -2.50 -7.43 6.76
C VAL A 284 -2.07 -8.46 5.72
N PHE A 285 -1.90 -9.74 6.13
CA PHE A 285 -1.51 -10.80 5.21
C PHE A 285 -2.66 -11.22 4.28
N LEU A 286 -3.90 -11.26 4.78
CA LEU A 286 -5.07 -11.56 3.95
C LEU A 286 -5.30 -10.52 2.85
N MET A 287 -4.97 -9.24 3.10
CA MET A 287 -5.15 -8.14 2.16
C MET A 287 -4.01 -7.99 1.14
N LEU A 288 -2.93 -8.79 1.21
CA LEU A 288 -1.80 -8.67 0.28
C LEU A 288 -2.21 -8.98 -1.16
N VAL A 289 -3.06 -9.98 -1.38
CA VAL A 289 -3.52 -10.33 -2.73
C VAL A 289 -4.37 -9.21 -3.35
N PRO A 290 -5.45 -8.72 -2.71
CA PRO A 290 -6.20 -7.57 -3.21
C PRO A 290 -5.32 -6.35 -3.48
N SER A 291 -4.39 -6.01 -2.57
CA SER A 291 -3.46 -4.88 -2.72
C SER A 291 -2.54 -5.04 -3.92
N ALA A 292 -2.00 -6.24 -4.14
CA ALA A 292 -1.17 -6.53 -5.31
C ALA A 292 -1.95 -6.33 -6.62
N TYR A 293 -3.22 -6.75 -6.65
CA TYR A 293 -4.08 -6.51 -7.81
C TYR A 293 -4.40 -5.03 -8.00
N MET A 294 -4.66 -4.26 -6.94
CA MET A 294 -4.87 -2.81 -7.04
C MET A 294 -3.68 -2.11 -7.68
N HIS A 295 -2.46 -2.35 -7.17
CA HIS A 295 -1.24 -1.75 -7.72
C HIS A 295 -0.98 -2.19 -9.16
N SER A 296 -1.20 -3.48 -9.47
CA SER A 296 -0.98 -4.03 -10.80
C SER A 296 -1.99 -3.52 -11.81
N MET A 297 -3.26 -3.45 -11.43
CA MET A 297 -4.34 -2.89 -12.26
C MET A 297 -4.11 -1.41 -12.53
N SER A 298 -3.65 -0.62 -11.55
CA SER A 298 -3.34 0.80 -11.75
C SER A 298 -2.33 1.01 -12.87
N ALA A 299 -1.21 0.28 -12.85
CA ALA A 299 -0.18 0.37 -13.87
C ALA A 299 -0.65 -0.20 -15.22
N PHE A 300 -1.32 -1.37 -15.21
CA PHE A 300 -1.82 -2.02 -16.42
C PHE A 300 -2.85 -1.14 -17.15
N VAL A 301 -3.80 -0.61 -16.41
CA VAL A 301 -4.87 0.24 -16.96
C VAL A 301 -4.30 1.57 -17.46
N ALA A 302 -3.41 2.22 -16.70
CA ALA A 302 -2.77 3.47 -17.12
C ALA A 302 -2.05 3.32 -18.47
N GLN A 303 -1.26 2.25 -18.66
CA GLN A 303 -0.59 1.99 -19.94
C GLN A 303 -1.58 1.72 -21.07
N ASN A 304 -2.64 0.95 -20.83
CA ASN A 304 -3.63 0.64 -21.86
C ASN A 304 -4.52 1.83 -22.22
N MET A 305 -4.84 2.69 -21.24
CA MET A 305 -5.57 3.94 -21.50
C MET A 305 -4.70 4.90 -22.32
N GLY A 306 -3.42 5.07 -21.96
CA GLY A 306 -2.46 5.83 -22.74
C GLY A 306 -2.30 5.30 -24.18
N ALA A 307 -2.31 3.99 -24.38
CA ALA A 307 -2.24 3.34 -25.69
C ALA A 307 -3.55 3.40 -26.50
N GLY A 308 -4.58 4.08 -26.02
CA GLY A 308 -5.88 4.13 -26.69
C GLY A 308 -6.62 2.78 -26.73
N GLN A 309 -6.34 1.87 -25.76
CA GLN A 309 -6.93 0.55 -25.67
C GLN A 309 -7.92 0.36 -24.50
N PRO A 310 -8.98 1.18 -24.36
CA PRO A 310 -9.90 1.10 -23.24
C PRO A 310 -10.63 -0.24 -23.13
N ARG A 311 -10.90 -0.91 -24.27
CA ARG A 311 -11.50 -2.26 -24.28
C ARG A 311 -10.61 -3.28 -23.62
N ARG A 312 -9.28 -3.17 -23.79
CA ARG A 312 -8.31 -4.05 -23.17
C ARG A 312 -8.22 -3.80 -21.66
N ALA A 313 -8.24 -2.54 -21.23
CA ALA A 313 -8.30 -2.15 -19.83
C ALA A 313 -9.57 -2.71 -19.13
N LYS A 314 -10.74 -2.62 -19.77
CA LYS A 314 -11.99 -3.18 -19.23
C LYS A 314 -11.96 -4.71 -19.12
N ARG A 315 -11.43 -5.40 -20.13
CA ARG A 315 -11.25 -6.87 -20.07
C ARG A 315 -10.29 -7.28 -18.96
N ALA A 316 -9.23 -6.50 -18.73
CA ALA A 316 -8.30 -6.74 -17.64
C ALA A 316 -8.98 -6.62 -16.27
N LEU A 317 -9.92 -5.68 -16.08
CA LEU A 317 -10.73 -5.58 -14.87
C LEU A 317 -11.49 -6.89 -14.60
N GLY A 318 -12.19 -7.44 -15.60
CA GLY A 318 -12.90 -8.71 -15.46
C GLY A 318 -11.98 -9.89 -15.10
N TYR A 319 -10.84 -10.02 -15.79
CA TYR A 319 -9.85 -11.06 -15.48
C TYR A 319 -9.20 -10.86 -14.11
N GLY A 320 -8.92 -9.60 -13.74
CA GLY A 320 -8.38 -9.25 -12.42
C GLY A 320 -9.33 -9.64 -11.30
N ILE A 321 -10.61 -9.29 -11.42
CA ILE A 321 -11.64 -9.68 -10.46
C ILE A 321 -11.73 -11.20 -10.34
N LEU A 322 -11.83 -11.92 -11.45
CA LEU A 322 -11.97 -13.38 -11.46
C LEU A 322 -10.81 -14.07 -10.74
N THR A 323 -9.58 -13.69 -11.07
CA THR A 323 -8.38 -14.33 -10.50
C THR A 323 -8.12 -13.91 -9.06
N ALA A 324 -8.35 -12.64 -8.72
CA ALA A 324 -8.26 -12.16 -7.34
C ALA A 324 -9.36 -12.77 -6.46
N PHE A 325 -10.58 -12.96 -6.98
CA PHE A 325 -11.70 -13.59 -6.28
C PHE A 325 -11.41 -15.07 -5.98
N ALA A 326 -10.82 -15.80 -6.92
CA ALA A 326 -10.40 -17.19 -6.68
C ALA A 326 -9.40 -17.27 -5.49
N ALA A 327 -8.44 -16.36 -5.42
CA ALA A 327 -7.55 -16.27 -4.26
C ALA A 327 -8.28 -15.78 -2.99
N GLY A 328 -9.21 -14.83 -3.14
CA GLY A 328 -10.06 -14.34 -2.06
C GLY A 328 -10.90 -15.43 -1.39
N LEU A 329 -11.41 -16.40 -2.18
CA LEU A 329 -12.13 -17.57 -1.64
C LEU A 329 -11.22 -18.43 -0.75
N VAL A 330 -9.96 -18.64 -1.13
CA VAL A 330 -8.99 -19.37 -0.30
C VAL A 330 -8.72 -18.61 1.00
N MET A 331 -8.52 -17.29 0.91
CA MET A 331 -8.31 -16.44 2.09
C MET A 331 -9.54 -16.41 3.00
N ALA A 332 -10.74 -16.34 2.42
CA ALA A 332 -12.00 -16.41 3.17
C ALA A 332 -12.15 -17.75 3.90
N TRP A 333 -11.83 -18.85 3.24
CA TRP A 333 -11.84 -20.17 3.85
C TRP A 333 -10.86 -20.28 5.03
N LEU A 334 -9.62 -19.81 4.84
CA LEU A 334 -8.61 -19.77 5.90
C LEU A 334 -9.05 -18.91 7.09
N ALA A 335 -9.55 -17.70 6.83
CA ALA A 335 -9.99 -16.78 7.89
C ALA A 335 -11.22 -17.30 8.65
N PHE A 336 -12.15 -17.98 7.97
CA PHE A 336 -13.40 -18.46 8.56
C PHE A 336 -13.21 -19.74 9.37
N PHE A 337 -12.47 -20.72 8.83
CA PHE A 337 -12.34 -22.05 9.43
C PHE A 337 -11.06 -22.24 10.26
N HIS A 338 -10.01 -21.48 9.96
CA HIS A 338 -8.69 -21.59 10.61
C HIS A 338 -8.21 -20.27 11.21
N GLY A 339 -9.12 -19.33 11.49
CA GLY A 339 -8.79 -18.03 12.05
C GLY A 339 -8.17 -18.10 13.44
N ASP A 340 -8.52 -19.08 14.25
CA ASP A 340 -7.90 -19.41 15.54
C ASP A 340 -6.43 -19.81 15.38
N THR A 341 -6.15 -20.74 14.48
CA THR A 341 -4.78 -21.18 14.15
C THR A 341 -3.92 -20.04 13.62
N LEU A 342 -4.49 -19.20 12.74
CA LEU A 342 -3.80 -18.00 12.25
C LEU A 342 -3.53 -17.00 13.38
N SER A 343 -4.47 -16.86 14.32
CA SER A 343 -4.32 -15.95 15.46
C SER A 343 -3.29 -16.44 16.47
N LEU A 344 -3.14 -17.75 16.66
CA LEU A 344 -2.12 -18.34 17.53
C LEU A 344 -0.68 -18.10 17.05
N LEU A 345 -0.49 -17.72 15.78
CA LEU A 345 0.83 -17.26 15.31
C LEU A 345 1.24 -15.93 15.96
N PHE A 346 0.27 -15.13 16.42
CA PHE A 346 0.50 -13.79 16.99
C PHE A 346 0.11 -13.67 18.47
N ALA A 347 -0.65 -14.63 19.03
CA ALA A 347 -1.10 -14.63 20.41
C ALA A 347 -0.91 -15.99 21.04
N LYS A 348 -0.37 -16.02 22.27
CA LYS A 348 -0.23 -17.27 23.06
C LYS A 348 -1.50 -17.64 23.85
N ASP A 349 -2.36 -16.65 24.12
CA ASP A 349 -3.58 -16.82 24.90
C ASP A 349 -4.72 -17.31 24.01
N ALA A 350 -5.31 -18.45 24.38
CA ALA A 350 -6.42 -19.08 23.67
C ALA A 350 -7.70 -18.21 23.67
N ALA A 351 -7.94 -17.44 24.74
CA ALA A 351 -9.09 -16.54 24.81
C ALA A 351 -8.95 -15.37 23.82
N VAL A 352 -7.73 -14.81 23.69
CA VAL A 352 -7.41 -13.79 22.71
C VAL A 352 -7.51 -14.33 21.27
N ALA A 353 -7.03 -15.57 21.04
CA ALA A 353 -7.15 -16.22 19.74
C ALA A 353 -8.62 -16.46 19.34
N ALA A 354 -9.46 -16.89 20.28
CA ALA A 354 -10.89 -17.08 20.05
C ALA A 354 -11.62 -15.75 19.75
N ALA A 355 -11.27 -14.68 20.49
CA ALA A 355 -11.79 -13.33 20.24
C ALA A 355 -11.38 -12.84 18.84
N SER A 356 -10.11 -13.02 18.47
CA SER A 356 -9.59 -12.72 17.14
C SER A 356 -10.32 -13.49 16.04
N HIS A 357 -10.52 -14.80 16.22
CA HIS A 357 -11.25 -15.64 15.27
C HIS A 357 -12.70 -15.17 15.08
N SER A 358 -13.38 -14.78 16.17
CA SER A 358 -14.73 -14.20 16.07
C SER A 358 -14.77 -12.97 15.15
N TYR A 359 -13.79 -12.08 15.26
CA TYR A 359 -13.67 -10.91 14.39
C TYR A 359 -13.26 -11.29 12.96
N LEU A 360 -12.33 -12.23 12.79
CA LEU A 360 -11.87 -12.72 11.48
C LEU A 360 -12.97 -13.38 10.64
N LYS A 361 -14.01 -13.98 11.27
CA LYS A 361 -15.17 -14.50 10.54
C LYS A 361 -15.89 -13.41 9.73
N ALA A 362 -15.99 -12.21 10.26
CA ALA A 362 -16.54 -11.07 9.51
C ALA A 362 -15.61 -10.66 8.35
N TYR A 363 -14.29 -10.67 8.59
CA TYR A 363 -13.29 -10.43 7.54
C TYR A 363 -13.27 -11.51 6.46
N ALA A 364 -13.62 -12.75 6.77
CA ALA A 364 -13.77 -13.80 5.76
C ALA A 364 -14.80 -13.42 4.69
N ILE A 365 -15.89 -12.76 5.09
CA ILE A 365 -16.88 -12.21 4.15
C ILE A 365 -16.22 -11.09 3.31
N ASP A 366 -15.45 -10.23 3.94
CA ASP A 366 -14.75 -9.13 3.26
C ASP A 366 -13.69 -9.64 2.28
N CYS A 367 -13.00 -10.76 2.56
CA CYS A 367 -12.07 -11.40 1.63
C CYS A 367 -12.70 -11.81 0.30
N MET A 368 -14.01 -12.03 0.25
CA MET A 368 -14.75 -12.29 -0.98
C MET A 368 -15.12 -10.98 -1.72
N LEU A 369 -15.26 -9.88 -1.00
CA LEU A 369 -15.66 -8.58 -1.54
C LEU A 369 -14.45 -7.73 -2.00
N THR A 370 -13.36 -7.77 -1.24
CA THR A 370 -12.17 -6.98 -1.52
C THR A 370 -11.55 -7.20 -2.90
N PRO A 371 -11.57 -8.39 -3.52
CA PRO A 371 -11.11 -8.56 -4.90
C PRO A 371 -11.84 -7.67 -5.90
N PHE A 372 -13.14 -7.51 -5.75
CA PHE A 372 -13.94 -6.59 -6.58
C PHE A 372 -13.53 -5.15 -6.31
N LEU A 373 -13.54 -4.75 -5.05
CA LEU A 373 -13.25 -3.38 -4.63
C LEU A 373 -11.85 -2.93 -5.08
N PHE A 374 -10.81 -3.70 -4.77
CA PHE A 374 -9.43 -3.34 -5.07
C PHE A 374 -9.10 -3.36 -6.56
N CYS A 375 -9.71 -4.28 -7.33
CA CYS A 375 -9.60 -4.25 -8.80
C CYS A 375 -10.27 -3.01 -9.39
N PHE A 376 -11.44 -2.60 -8.90
CA PHE A 376 -12.08 -1.35 -9.31
C PHE A 376 -11.25 -0.12 -8.90
N MET A 377 -10.71 -0.08 -7.69
CA MET A 377 -9.83 1.00 -7.26
C MET A 377 -8.62 1.12 -8.18
N GLY A 378 -7.95 -0.01 -8.47
CA GLY A 378 -6.84 -0.04 -9.42
C GLY A 378 -7.24 0.39 -10.82
N TYR A 379 -8.41 -0.02 -11.30
CA TYR A 379 -8.94 0.39 -12.59
C TYR A 379 -9.18 1.91 -12.65
N TYR A 380 -9.83 2.49 -11.63
CA TYR A 380 -10.09 3.92 -11.60
C TYR A 380 -8.84 4.75 -11.39
N ASN A 381 -7.90 4.28 -10.59
CA ASN A 381 -6.58 4.91 -10.46
C ASN A 381 -5.89 4.97 -11.82
N GLY A 382 -5.85 3.86 -12.57
CA GLY A 382 -5.28 3.82 -13.91
C GLY A 382 -6.05 4.65 -14.96
N CYS A 383 -7.33 4.95 -14.72
CA CYS A 383 -8.15 5.88 -15.51
C CYS A 383 -8.04 7.34 -15.01
N GLU A 384 -7.11 7.67 -14.14
CA GLU A 384 -6.93 9.02 -13.54
C GLU A 384 -8.13 9.52 -12.73
N LYS A 385 -8.97 8.61 -12.22
CA LYS A 385 -10.15 8.94 -11.40
C LYS A 385 -9.86 8.76 -9.90
N THR A 386 -8.66 9.13 -9.47
CA THR A 386 -8.19 8.95 -8.09
C THR A 386 -9.04 9.69 -7.06
N LEU A 387 -9.57 10.87 -7.41
CA LEU A 387 -10.49 11.61 -6.54
C LEU A 387 -11.78 10.80 -6.26
N PHE A 388 -12.33 10.10 -7.25
CA PHE A 388 -13.49 9.23 -7.06
C PHE A 388 -13.12 8.08 -6.12
N VAL A 389 -11.93 7.48 -6.30
CA VAL A 389 -11.44 6.40 -5.43
C VAL A 389 -11.33 6.87 -3.98
N MET A 390 -10.84 8.09 -3.74
CA MET A 390 -10.81 8.69 -2.41
C MET A 390 -12.22 8.88 -1.84
N ILE A 391 -13.13 9.52 -2.58
CA ILE A 391 -14.48 9.84 -2.09
C ILE A 391 -15.24 8.56 -1.71
N GLN A 392 -15.24 7.53 -2.57
CA GLN A 392 -15.92 6.27 -2.27
C GLN A 392 -15.30 5.56 -1.05
N GLY A 393 -13.96 5.62 -0.90
CA GLY A 393 -13.27 5.06 0.26
C GLY A 393 -13.64 5.78 1.56
N VAL A 394 -13.71 7.12 1.54
CA VAL A 394 -14.15 7.93 2.68
C VAL A 394 -15.61 7.66 3.05
N ILE A 395 -16.50 7.58 2.06
CA ILE A 395 -17.91 7.20 2.29
C ILE A 395 -17.99 5.82 2.96
N GLY A 396 -17.23 4.84 2.45
CA GLY A 396 -17.20 3.50 3.04
C GLY A 396 -16.68 3.49 4.48
N ALA A 397 -15.57 4.18 4.73
CA ALA A 397 -14.93 4.19 6.05
C ALA A 397 -15.76 4.96 7.10
N PHE A 398 -16.10 6.21 6.81
CA PHE A 398 -16.74 7.12 7.77
C PHE A 398 -18.28 7.09 7.68
N GLY A 399 -18.84 6.85 6.49
CA GLY A 399 -20.29 6.79 6.29
C GLY A 399 -20.92 5.43 6.60
N VAL A 400 -20.14 4.35 6.57
CA VAL A 400 -20.68 2.98 6.73
C VAL A 400 -19.97 2.22 7.84
N ARG A 401 -18.65 2.01 7.73
CA ARG A 401 -17.90 1.15 8.66
C ARG A 401 -17.97 1.63 10.10
N ILE A 402 -17.61 2.89 10.35
CA ILE A 402 -17.64 3.47 11.71
C ILE A 402 -19.06 3.52 12.27
N PRO A 403 -20.09 4.06 11.57
CA PRO A 403 -21.44 4.07 12.08
C PRO A 403 -21.99 2.69 12.42
N ILE A 404 -21.77 1.69 11.58
CA ILE A 404 -22.21 0.31 11.86
C ILE A 404 -21.50 -0.23 13.08
N ALA A 405 -20.18 -0.14 13.17
CA ALA A 405 -19.42 -0.62 14.32
C ALA A 405 -19.88 0.08 15.62
N TYR A 406 -20.12 1.39 15.58
CA TYR A 406 -20.61 2.15 16.72
C TYR A 406 -22.03 1.76 17.13
N LEU A 407 -22.98 1.67 16.19
CA LEU A 407 -24.37 1.29 16.49
C LEU A 407 -24.45 -0.13 17.05
N VAL A 408 -23.70 -1.07 16.45
CA VAL A 408 -23.66 -2.46 16.92
C VAL A 408 -23.05 -2.52 18.31
N SER A 409 -22.02 -1.74 18.61
CA SER A 409 -21.39 -1.72 19.93
C SER A 409 -22.32 -1.28 21.08
N ARG A 410 -23.44 -0.61 20.75
CA ARG A 410 -24.48 -0.18 21.72
C ARG A 410 -25.53 -1.28 22.01
N ILE A 411 -25.52 -2.37 21.26
CA ILE A 411 -26.45 -3.49 21.46
C ILE A 411 -25.94 -4.34 22.64
N PRO A 412 -26.74 -4.59 23.68
CA PRO A 412 -26.34 -5.47 24.76
C PRO A 412 -26.03 -6.89 24.25
N GLY A 413 -24.85 -7.42 24.61
CA GLY A 413 -24.42 -8.74 24.17
C GLY A 413 -23.87 -8.80 22.74
N ALA A 414 -23.57 -7.66 22.10
CA ALA A 414 -22.95 -7.60 20.79
C ALA A 414 -21.62 -8.38 20.76
N THR A 415 -21.43 -9.16 19.71
CA THR A 415 -20.23 -9.97 19.49
C THR A 415 -19.22 -9.23 18.63
N LEU A 416 -17.93 -9.62 18.71
CA LEU A 416 -16.88 -9.07 17.83
C LEU A 416 -17.14 -9.36 16.35
N PHE A 417 -17.79 -10.50 16.05
CA PHE A 417 -18.25 -10.79 14.69
C PHE A 417 -19.20 -9.71 14.17
N GLN A 418 -20.20 -9.33 14.96
CA GLN A 418 -21.19 -8.32 14.57
C GLN A 418 -20.56 -6.95 14.38
N ILE A 419 -19.61 -6.55 15.24
CA ILE A 419 -18.84 -5.31 15.09
C ILE A 419 -18.01 -5.36 13.80
N GLY A 420 -17.35 -6.48 13.53
CA GLY A 420 -16.55 -6.73 12.35
C GLY A 420 -17.35 -6.63 11.03
N LEU A 421 -18.66 -6.88 11.05
CA LEU A 421 -19.52 -6.75 9.86
C LEU A 421 -19.58 -5.34 9.29
N GLY A 422 -19.16 -4.31 10.02
CA GLY A 422 -18.99 -2.96 9.50
C GLY A 422 -18.03 -2.89 8.31
N THR A 423 -17.02 -3.78 8.27
CA THR A 423 -16.04 -3.82 7.17
C THR A 423 -16.65 -4.37 5.87
N PRO A 424 -17.23 -5.58 5.80
CA PRO A 424 -17.86 -6.07 4.57
C PRO A 424 -19.08 -5.24 4.14
N ALA A 425 -19.82 -4.63 5.06
CA ALA A 425 -20.87 -3.69 4.72
C ALA A 425 -20.32 -2.46 4.00
N SER A 426 -19.22 -1.90 4.50
CA SER A 426 -18.49 -0.81 3.86
C SER A 426 -18.01 -1.20 2.45
N SER A 427 -17.38 -2.36 2.30
CA SER A 427 -16.90 -2.87 1.01
C SER A 427 -18.06 -3.06 0.02
N THR A 428 -19.22 -3.54 0.48
CA THR A 428 -20.42 -3.70 -0.36
C THR A 428 -20.88 -2.36 -0.92
N VAL A 429 -21.01 -1.34 -0.07
CA VAL A 429 -21.42 0.01 -0.51
C VAL A 429 -20.41 0.60 -1.49
N GLN A 430 -19.12 0.44 -1.22
CA GLN A 430 -18.06 0.91 -2.11
C GLN A 430 -18.10 0.21 -3.48
N ILE A 431 -18.37 -1.10 -3.52
CA ILE A 431 -18.52 -1.86 -4.76
C ILE A 431 -19.74 -1.34 -5.56
N VAL A 432 -20.86 -1.08 -4.88
CA VAL A 432 -22.05 -0.50 -5.53
C VAL A 432 -21.74 0.86 -6.15
N LEU A 433 -21.01 1.73 -5.43
CA LEU A 433 -20.55 3.03 -5.95
C LEU A 433 -19.62 2.85 -7.16
N CYS A 434 -18.70 1.91 -7.09
CA CYS A 434 -17.81 1.58 -8.21
C CYS A 434 -18.58 1.07 -9.44
N LEU A 435 -19.55 0.19 -9.26
CA LEU A 435 -20.40 -0.31 -10.35
C LEU A 435 -21.25 0.80 -10.96
N ALA A 436 -21.85 1.66 -10.13
CA ALA A 436 -22.62 2.80 -10.60
C ALA A 436 -21.76 3.75 -11.46
N MET A 437 -20.55 4.06 -11.00
CA MET A 437 -19.59 4.88 -11.75
C MET A 437 -19.16 4.20 -13.06
N PHE A 438 -18.95 2.88 -13.05
CA PHE A 438 -18.60 2.12 -14.24
C PHE A 438 -19.69 2.21 -15.30
N LEU A 439 -20.93 1.97 -14.91
CA LEU A 439 -22.10 2.06 -15.80
C LEU A 439 -22.33 3.49 -16.31
N TYR A 440 -22.11 4.49 -15.46
CA TYR A 440 -22.20 5.89 -15.87
C TYR A 440 -21.18 6.24 -16.95
N LEU A 441 -19.92 5.86 -16.76
CA LEU A 441 -18.84 6.10 -17.74
C LEU A 441 -19.09 5.34 -19.05
N GLU A 442 -19.61 4.12 -19.00
CA GLU A 442 -19.97 3.36 -20.21
C GLU A 442 -21.10 4.04 -20.98
N ARG A 443 -22.15 4.46 -20.30
CA ARG A 443 -23.28 5.16 -20.94
C ARG A 443 -22.82 6.47 -21.58
N ARG A 444 -21.96 7.21 -20.92
CA ARG A 444 -21.39 8.45 -21.44
C ARG A 444 -20.56 8.20 -22.71
N GLN A 445 -19.66 7.23 -22.70
CA GLN A 445 -18.86 6.87 -23.87
C GLN A 445 -19.72 6.42 -25.06
N ARG A 446 -20.78 5.65 -24.81
CA ARG A 446 -21.74 5.26 -25.87
C ARG A 446 -22.47 6.46 -26.48
N ARG A 447 -22.88 7.43 -25.65
CA ARG A 447 -23.54 8.67 -26.12
C ARG A 447 -22.58 9.52 -26.95
N GLU A 448 -21.35 9.73 -26.51
CA GLU A 448 -20.32 10.47 -27.24
C GLU A 448 -20.02 9.81 -28.61
N ALA A 449 -19.94 8.48 -28.67
CA ALA A 449 -19.75 7.74 -29.92
C ALA A 449 -20.95 7.89 -30.86
N LEU A 450 -22.19 7.88 -30.37
CA LEU A 450 -23.40 8.10 -31.16
C LEU A 450 -23.48 9.54 -31.69
N CYS A 451 -23.20 10.55 -30.86
CA CYS A 451 -23.19 11.95 -31.30
C CYS A 451 -22.09 12.21 -32.34
N GLY A 452 -20.89 11.65 -32.17
CA GLY A 452 -19.80 11.76 -33.15
C GLY A 452 -20.09 11.08 -34.50
N ALA A 453 -20.90 10.01 -34.50
CA ALA A 453 -21.34 9.35 -35.71
C ALA A 453 -22.43 10.13 -36.49
N VAL A 454 -23.17 11.01 -35.80
CA VAL A 454 -24.24 11.84 -36.42
C VAL A 454 -23.68 13.16 -36.99
N THR A 455 -22.51 13.60 -36.52
CA THR A 455 -21.82 14.85 -36.94
C THR A 455 -20.63 14.60 -37.88
N GLY A 456 -20.42 13.39 -38.35
CA GLY A 456 -19.45 13.08 -39.41
C GLY A 456 -19.89 13.61 -40.75
N PRO A 457 -18.92 14.07 -41.62
CA PRO A 457 -19.17 14.84 -42.84
C PRO A 457 -20.03 14.11 -43.86
#